data_cc33a4eb8bf270e46e63720c2bf0d2b2
#
_entry.id   cc33a4eb8bf270e46e63720c2bf0d2b2
#
_cell.length_a   1.000
_cell.length_b   1.000
_cell.length_c   1.000
_cell.angle_alpha   90.00
_cell.angle_beta   90.00
_cell.angle_gamma   90.00
#
_symmetry.space_group_name_H-M   'P 1'
#
loop_
_entity.id
_entity.type
_entity.pdbx_description
1 polymer ?
#
loop_
_entity_poly.entity_id
_entity_poly.type
_entity_poly.pdbx_seq_one_letter_code
_entity_poly.pdbx_strand_id
1 'polypeptide(L)'
;MTGKTTKSTSDVPAEAAGAIRVPRLDQQLCFALYSASGLMTKLYRPLLDPLGLTYPQYLAMLALWEHAPSTVGALGEALGLDSATLTPLLKRMEAGGLITRRRDAADERRVLVEPTAKGQALRSRIKDVSLALACSVPLEPVEAKALHATLTHLVAGLRNAVTEDASADAEALVSGST
;
A
#
# COMPACT_ATOMS: atom_id res chain seq x y z
N MET A 1 -64.07 -10.24 31.81
CA MET A 1 -63.13 -9.90 32.86
C MET A 1 -61.75 -9.90 32.29
N THR A 2 -61.18 -8.77 32.21
CA THR A 2 -60.00 -8.36 31.51
C THR A 2 -58.72 -8.77 32.26
N GLY A 3 -57.88 -9.54 31.63
CA GLY A 3 -56.51 -9.88 32.10
C GLY A 3 -55.48 -9.19 31.22
N LYS A 4 -54.88 -8.13 31.74
CA LYS A 4 -53.90 -7.27 31.09
C LYS A 4 -52.50 -7.91 31.24
N THR A 5 -51.94 -8.45 30.18
CA THR A 5 -50.57 -8.99 30.18
C THR A 5 -49.62 -7.86 29.96
N THR A 6 -48.89 -7.47 30.99
CA THR A 6 -47.78 -6.51 30.93
C THR A 6 -46.53 -7.22 30.35
N LYS A 7 -46.07 -6.71 29.21
CA LYS A 7 -44.87 -7.11 28.53
C LYS A 7 -43.67 -6.61 29.33
N SER A 8 -42.90 -7.53 29.89
CA SER A 8 -41.65 -7.24 30.57
C SER A 8 -40.62 -6.72 29.58
N THR A 9 -40.13 -5.54 29.83
CA THR A 9 -39.05 -4.88 29.12
C THR A 9 -37.76 -5.63 29.43
N SER A 10 -37.06 -6.00 28.38
CA SER A 10 -35.79 -6.73 28.35
C SER A 10 -34.76 -6.15 29.32
N ASP A 11 -34.32 -6.99 30.25
CA ASP A 11 -33.08 -6.84 31.00
C ASP A 11 -31.88 -6.93 30.02
N VAL A 12 -31.33 -5.79 29.67
CA VAL A 12 -29.97 -5.72 29.12
C VAL A 12 -29.04 -5.66 30.34
N PRO A 13 -28.10 -6.59 30.50
CA PRO A 13 -27.20 -6.59 31.65
C PRO A 13 -26.38 -5.30 31.69
N ALA A 14 -26.49 -4.55 32.76
CA ALA A 14 -25.78 -3.28 33.01
C ALA A 14 -24.26 -3.45 33.25
N GLU A 15 -23.69 -4.61 33.00
CA GLU A 15 -22.25 -4.90 33.23
C GLU A 15 -21.33 -4.59 32.04
N ALA A 16 -21.84 -4.04 30.91
CA ALA A 16 -21.03 -3.72 29.74
C ALA A 16 -20.49 -2.27 29.69
N ALA A 17 -20.84 -1.45 30.66
CA ALA A 17 -20.41 -0.05 30.69
C ALA A 17 -19.29 0.16 31.70
N GLY A 18 -18.02 0.02 31.29
CA GLY A 18 -16.94 0.53 32.13
C GLY A 18 -15.54 -0.08 32.02
N ALA A 19 -15.33 -1.24 31.42
CA ALA A 19 -13.97 -1.73 31.22
C ALA A 19 -13.47 -1.32 29.83
N ILE A 20 -12.52 -0.39 29.74
CA ILE A 20 -11.76 -0.16 28.52
C ILE A 20 -11.06 -1.47 28.18
N ARG A 21 -11.66 -2.26 27.29
CA ARG A 21 -11.03 -3.49 26.78
C ARG A 21 -9.85 -3.07 25.91
N VAL A 22 -8.66 -3.18 26.44
CA VAL A 22 -7.45 -3.03 25.64
C VAL A 22 -7.48 -4.11 24.55
N PRO A 23 -7.43 -3.74 23.25
CA PRO A 23 -7.47 -4.71 22.17
C PRO A 23 -6.28 -5.68 22.27
N ARG A 24 -6.53 -6.95 22.07
CA ARG A 24 -5.45 -7.96 22.02
C ARG A 24 -4.71 -7.82 20.68
N LEU A 25 -3.38 -7.91 20.72
CA LEU A 25 -2.53 -7.75 19.53
C LEU A 25 -2.86 -8.80 18.46
N ASP A 26 -3.10 -10.04 18.87
CA ASP A 26 -3.42 -11.17 17.98
C ASP A 26 -4.79 -11.04 17.28
N GLN A 27 -5.66 -10.12 17.73
CA GLN A 27 -6.98 -9.85 17.15
C GLN A 27 -7.00 -8.59 16.28
N GLN A 28 -5.87 -7.89 16.16
CA GLN A 28 -5.79 -6.65 15.38
C GLN A 28 -5.57 -6.93 13.89
N LEU A 29 -6.51 -6.47 13.04
CA LEU A 29 -6.36 -6.54 11.58
C LEU A 29 -5.09 -5.81 11.10
N CYS A 30 -4.84 -4.62 11.64
CA CYS A 30 -3.65 -3.84 11.29
C CYS A 30 -2.36 -4.58 11.62
N PHE A 31 -2.31 -5.33 12.74
CA PHE A 31 -1.16 -6.14 13.10
C PHE A 31 -0.97 -7.33 12.15
N ALA A 32 -2.06 -7.98 11.75
CA ALA A 32 -2.00 -9.05 10.75
C ALA A 32 -1.44 -8.55 9.41
N LEU A 33 -1.92 -7.40 8.91
CA LEU A 33 -1.43 -6.76 7.69
C LEU A 33 0.05 -6.35 7.81
N TYR A 34 0.43 -5.73 8.92
CA TYR A 34 1.83 -5.35 9.20
C TYR A 34 2.75 -6.57 9.20
N SER A 35 2.36 -7.63 9.90
CA SER A 35 3.14 -8.87 10.00
C SER A 35 3.27 -9.56 8.65
N ALA A 36 2.15 -9.68 7.90
CA ALA A 36 2.16 -10.27 6.56
C ALA A 36 3.05 -9.49 5.60
N SER A 37 2.95 -8.15 5.57
CA SER A 37 3.79 -7.29 4.74
C SER A 37 5.28 -7.45 5.05
N GLY A 38 5.64 -7.48 6.34
CA GLY A 38 7.02 -7.69 6.79
C GLY A 38 7.58 -9.05 6.38
N LEU A 39 6.79 -10.12 6.52
CA LEU A 39 7.19 -11.48 6.12
C LEU A 39 7.29 -11.60 4.60
N MET A 40 6.35 -11.05 3.85
CA MET A 40 6.41 -11.03 2.38
C MET A 40 7.69 -10.33 1.90
N THR A 41 8.04 -9.17 2.46
CA THR A 41 9.27 -8.45 2.13
C THR A 41 10.53 -9.30 2.40
N LYS A 42 10.53 -10.10 3.49
CA LYS A 42 11.62 -11.03 3.79
C LYS A 42 11.72 -12.16 2.77
N LEU A 43 10.58 -12.68 2.27
CA LEU A 43 10.57 -13.69 1.20
C LEU A 43 11.12 -13.16 -0.14
N TYR A 44 10.84 -11.89 -0.46
CA TYR A 44 11.38 -11.26 -1.67
C TYR A 44 12.90 -11.05 -1.62
N ARG A 45 13.46 -10.82 -0.44
CA ARG A 45 14.87 -10.43 -0.28
C ARG A 45 15.83 -11.38 -1.00
N PRO A 46 15.88 -12.70 -0.73
CA PRO A 46 16.82 -13.61 -1.40
C PRO A 46 16.59 -13.70 -2.93
N LEU A 47 15.40 -13.39 -3.41
CA LEU A 47 15.07 -13.39 -4.83
C LEU A 47 15.52 -12.10 -5.54
N LEU A 48 15.52 -10.97 -4.83
CA LEU A 48 15.86 -9.64 -5.37
C LEU A 48 17.33 -9.28 -5.19
N ASP A 49 18.01 -9.80 -4.17
CA ASP A 49 19.45 -9.54 -3.89
C ASP A 49 20.33 -9.86 -5.13
N PRO A 50 20.15 -10.99 -5.86
CA PRO A 50 20.90 -11.28 -7.08
C PRO A 50 20.63 -10.33 -8.25
N LEU A 51 19.56 -9.54 -8.17
CA LEU A 51 19.19 -8.50 -9.14
C LEU A 51 19.69 -7.12 -8.72
N GLY A 52 20.24 -6.98 -7.50
CA GLY A 52 20.64 -5.72 -6.92
C GLY A 52 19.46 -4.80 -6.59
N LEU A 53 18.28 -5.36 -6.30
CA LEU A 53 17.07 -4.63 -6.02
C LEU A 53 16.61 -4.81 -4.57
N THR A 54 16.17 -3.71 -3.96
CA THR A 54 15.30 -3.78 -2.77
C THR A 54 13.84 -3.94 -3.20
N TYR A 55 12.96 -4.40 -2.29
CA TYR A 55 11.53 -4.57 -2.59
C TYR A 55 10.85 -3.27 -3.09
N PRO A 56 11.06 -2.08 -2.49
CA PRO A 56 10.53 -0.84 -3.03
C PRO A 56 11.06 -0.48 -4.44
N GLN A 57 12.33 -0.78 -4.73
CA GLN A 57 12.89 -0.58 -6.07
C GLN A 57 12.27 -1.54 -7.09
N TYR A 58 12.03 -2.78 -6.71
CA TYR A 58 11.32 -3.76 -7.52
C TYR A 58 9.91 -3.28 -7.88
N LEU A 59 9.12 -2.78 -6.91
CA LEU A 59 7.80 -2.21 -7.16
C LEU A 59 7.85 -1.01 -8.12
N ALA A 60 8.82 -0.11 -7.92
CA ALA A 60 9.02 1.02 -8.82
C ALA A 60 9.37 0.59 -10.25
N MET A 61 10.21 -0.45 -10.40
CA MET A 61 10.52 -1.01 -11.72
C MET A 61 9.30 -1.66 -12.36
N LEU A 62 8.45 -2.38 -11.62
CA LEU A 62 7.20 -2.93 -12.15
C LEU A 62 6.32 -1.82 -12.73
N ALA A 63 6.06 -0.75 -11.97
CA ALA A 63 5.26 0.37 -12.44
C ALA A 63 5.86 1.05 -13.69
N LEU A 64 7.19 1.20 -13.74
CA LEU A 64 7.87 1.79 -14.88
C LEU A 64 7.87 0.88 -16.12
N TRP A 65 7.91 -0.44 -15.97
CA TRP A 65 7.81 -1.35 -17.11
C TRP A 65 6.41 -1.39 -17.73
N GLU A 66 5.39 -0.99 -16.96
CA GLU A 66 4.01 -0.88 -17.45
C GLU A 66 3.73 0.48 -18.10
N HIS A 67 4.24 1.57 -17.50
CA HIS A 67 3.80 2.92 -17.80
C HIS A 67 4.95 3.94 -17.94
N ALA A 68 6.12 3.55 -18.47
CA ALA A 68 7.18 4.51 -18.75
C ALA A 68 6.99 5.23 -20.11
N PRO A 69 7.36 6.52 -20.22
CA PRO A 69 7.84 7.37 -19.13
C PRO A 69 6.72 7.82 -18.19
N SER A 70 6.99 7.83 -16.87
CA SER A 70 6.04 8.26 -15.84
C SER A 70 6.54 9.50 -15.11
N THR A 71 5.63 10.37 -14.68
CA THR A 71 6.02 11.47 -13.78
C THR A 71 6.30 10.95 -12.37
N VAL A 72 7.12 11.68 -11.60
CA VAL A 72 7.37 11.34 -10.18
C VAL A 72 6.06 11.28 -9.38
N GLY A 73 5.11 12.22 -9.66
CA GLY A 73 3.80 12.22 -9.01
C GLY A 73 2.99 10.97 -9.32
N ALA A 74 2.82 10.63 -10.62
CA ALA A 74 2.08 9.43 -11.02
C ALA A 74 2.70 8.14 -10.44
N LEU A 75 4.03 8.08 -10.35
CA LEU A 75 4.72 6.96 -9.75
C LEU A 75 4.48 6.89 -8.23
N GLY A 76 4.43 8.04 -7.55
CA GLY A 76 4.07 8.14 -6.13
C GLY A 76 2.65 7.63 -5.86
N GLU A 77 1.69 8.06 -6.66
CA GLU A 77 0.29 7.60 -6.59
C GLU A 77 0.17 6.09 -6.81
N ALA A 78 0.82 5.57 -7.85
CA ALA A 78 0.80 4.14 -8.16
C ALA A 78 1.38 3.28 -7.02
N LEU A 79 2.46 3.75 -6.38
CA LEU A 79 3.13 3.05 -5.30
C LEU A 79 2.55 3.35 -3.91
N GLY A 80 1.68 4.35 -3.78
CA GLY A 80 1.20 4.83 -2.49
C GLY A 80 2.32 5.44 -1.63
N LEU A 81 3.30 6.12 -2.26
CA LEU A 81 4.45 6.73 -1.60
C LEU A 81 4.40 8.25 -1.72
N ASP A 82 4.69 8.92 -0.62
CA ASP A 82 4.88 10.37 -0.61
C ASP A 82 6.21 10.80 -1.26
N SER A 83 6.32 12.09 -1.56
CA SER A 83 7.52 12.64 -2.21
C SER A 83 8.78 12.53 -1.35
N ALA A 84 8.64 12.56 -0.02
CA ALA A 84 9.77 12.44 0.91
C ALA A 84 10.38 11.03 0.87
N THR A 85 9.57 10.01 0.69
CA THR A 85 9.98 8.61 0.55
C THR A 85 10.43 8.28 -0.88
N LEU A 86 9.70 8.75 -1.88
CA LEU A 86 9.94 8.41 -3.29
C LEU A 86 11.22 9.07 -3.84
N THR A 87 11.47 10.34 -3.51
CA THR A 87 12.64 11.07 -4.03
C THR A 87 13.98 10.40 -3.71
N PRO A 88 14.28 9.99 -2.47
CA PRO A 88 15.51 9.24 -2.15
C PRO A 88 15.57 7.87 -2.82
N LEU A 89 14.43 7.20 -3.01
CA LEU A 89 14.33 5.92 -3.71
C LEU A 89 14.80 6.08 -5.15
N LEU A 90 14.22 7.03 -5.88
CA LEU A 90 14.53 7.29 -7.29
C LEU A 90 15.99 7.76 -7.46
N LYS A 91 16.52 8.58 -6.54
CA LYS A 91 17.95 8.97 -6.55
C LYS A 91 18.87 7.76 -6.48
N ARG A 92 18.59 6.80 -5.60
CA ARG A 92 19.38 5.55 -5.49
C ARG A 92 19.25 4.68 -6.73
N MET A 93 18.05 4.58 -7.34
CA MET A 93 17.83 3.82 -8.57
C MET A 93 18.59 4.44 -9.75
N GLU A 94 18.60 5.76 -9.87
CA GLU A 94 19.37 6.50 -10.88
C GLU A 94 20.87 6.31 -10.70
N ALA A 95 21.39 6.48 -9.48
CA ALA A 95 22.78 6.22 -9.15
C ALA A 95 23.19 4.76 -9.43
N GLY A 96 22.26 3.81 -9.25
CA GLY A 96 22.44 2.40 -9.64
C GLY A 96 22.36 2.13 -11.15
N GLY A 97 22.04 3.16 -11.94
CA GLY A 97 21.89 3.08 -13.40
C GLY A 97 20.67 2.28 -13.85
N LEU A 98 19.63 2.18 -13.01
CA LEU A 98 18.38 1.45 -13.34
C LEU A 98 17.39 2.32 -14.09
N ILE A 99 17.37 3.61 -13.79
CA ILE A 99 16.47 4.60 -14.37
C ILE A 99 17.24 5.85 -14.79
N THR A 100 16.62 6.66 -15.63
CA THR A 100 16.98 8.06 -15.89
C THR A 100 15.84 8.96 -15.45
N ARG A 101 16.21 10.19 -15.04
CA ARG A 101 15.25 11.25 -14.71
C ARG A 101 15.55 12.46 -15.56
N ARG A 102 14.55 13.02 -16.22
CA ARG A 102 14.67 14.22 -17.03
C ARG A 102 13.50 15.16 -16.80
N ARG A 103 13.69 16.44 -17.00
CA ARG A 103 12.59 17.39 -17.02
C ARG A 103 11.70 17.13 -18.24
N ASP A 104 10.40 17.27 -18.05
CA ASP A 104 9.45 17.17 -19.14
C ASP A 104 9.60 18.41 -20.05
N ALA A 105 9.79 18.19 -21.36
CA ALA A 105 9.90 19.30 -22.32
C ALA A 105 8.61 20.11 -22.48
N ALA A 106 7.46 19.52 -22.16
CA ALA A 106 6.16 20.17 -22.23
C ALA A 106 5.81 20.95 -20.93
N ASP A 107 6.35 20.54 -19.79
CA ASP A 107 6.16 21.21 -18.49
C ASP A 107 7.40 20.97 -17.60
N GLU A 108 8.28 21.96 -17.54
CA GLU A 108 9.56 21.88 -16.80
C GLU A 108 9.40 21.65 -15.28
N ARG A 109 8.20 21.86 -14.72
CA ARG A 109 7.89 21.54 -13.32
C ARG A 109 7.76 20.03 -13.08
N ARG A 110 7.59 19.26 -14.16
CA ARG A 110 7.43 17.80 -14.10
C ARG A 110 8.76 17.11 -14.37
N VAL A 111 9.04 16.07 -13.60
CA VAL A 111 10.18 15.17 -13.82
C VAL A 111 9.65 13.84 -14.32
N LEU A 112 10.12 13.45 -15.51
CA LEU A 112 9.85 12.14 -16.10
C LEU A 112 10.91 11.15 -15.68
N VAL A 113 10.47 9.93 -15.41
CA VAL A 113 11.28 8.77 -14.99
C VAL A 113 11.07 7.66 -16.01
N GLU A 114 12.16 7.07 -16.48
CA GLU A 114 12.12 5.94 -17.41
C GLU A 114 13.25 4.94 -17.14
N PRO A 115 13.05 3.63 -17.40
CA PRO A 115 14.09 2.64 -17.24
C PRO A 115 15.22 2.84 -18.25
N THR A 116 16.47 2.65 -17.82
CA THR A 116 17.62 2.53 -18.72
C THR A 116 17.63 1.17 -19.43
N ALA A 117 18.57 0.97 -20.36
CA ALA A 117 18.81 -0.35 -20.96
C ALA A 117 19.11 -1.42 -19.90
N LYS A 118 19.87 -1.06 -18.85
CA LYS A 118 20.14 -1.93 -17.68
C LYS A 118 18.83 -2.26 -16.93
N GLY A 119 18.00 -1.24 -16.65
CA GLY A 119 16.71 -1.43 -16.02
C GLY A 119 15.77 -2.30 -16.84
N GLN A 120 15.71 -2.11 -18.17
CA GLN A 120 14.90 -2.96 -19.07
C GLN A 120 15.38 -4.41 -19.09
N ALA A 121 16.69 -4.64 -19.06
CA ALA A 121 17.24 -6.01 -19.08
C ALA A 121 16.82 -6.84 -17.86
N LEU A 122 16.50 -6.22 -16.72
CA LEU A 122 16.00 -6.92 -15.53
C LEU A 122 14.59 -7.51 -15.74
N ARG A 123 13.80 -6.97 -16.65
CA ARG A 123 12.39 -7.37 -16.87
C ARG A 123 12.26 -8.88 -17.19
N SER A 124 13.19 -9.45 -17.93
CA SER A 124 13.16 -10.87 -18.28
C SER A 124 13.39 -11.78 -17.05
N ARG A 125 14.20 -11.32 -16.08
CA ARG A 125 14.54 -12.08 -14.86
C ARG A 125 13.46 -12.02 -13.79
N ILE A 126 12.54 -11.07 -13.86
CA ILE A 126 11.46 -10.90 -12.88
C ILE A 126 10.42 -12.02 -12.93
N LYS A 127 10.25 -12.68 -14.07
CA LYS A 127 9.36 -13.85 -14.19
C LYS A 127 9.75 -14.95 -13.21
N ASP A 128 11.06 -15.17 -13.03
CA ASP A 128 11.58 -16.19 -12.12
C ASP A 128 11.32 -15.82 -10.65
N VAL A 129 11.40 -14.52 -10.32
CA VAL A 129 11.05 -14.00 -8.98
C VAL A 129 9.59 -14.25 -8.67
N SER A 130 8.68 -13.93 -9.60
CA SER A 130 7.25 -14.12 -9.42
C SER A 130 6.87 -15.60 -9.23
N LEU A 131 7.49 -16.49 -10.00
CA LEU A 131 7.26 -17.93 -9.88
C LEU A 131 7.79 -18.49 -8.56
N ALA A 132 9.02 -18.13 -8.18
CA ALA A 132 9.62 -18.57 -6.91
C ALA A 132 8.81 -18.09 -5.70
N LEU A 133 8.30 -16.85 -5.74
CA LEU A 133 7.43 -16.33 -4.69
C LEU A 133 6.12 -17.10 -4.61
N ALA A 134 5.46 -17.35 -5.73
CA ALA A 134 4.20 -18.10 -5.76
C ALA A 134 4.33 -19.49 -5.12
N CYS A 135 5.49 -20.16 -5.30
CA CYS A 135 5.79 -21.44 -4.64
C CYS A 135 6.08 -21.30 -3.13
N SER A 136 6.42 -20.11 -2.65
CA SER A 136 6.81 -19.86 -1.25
C SER A 136 5.66 -19.38 -0.37
N VAL A 137 4.57 -18.90 -0.98
CA VAL A 137 3.40 -18.42 -0.24
C VAL A 137 2.42 -19.58 -0.01
N PRO A 138 2.04 -19.87 1.25
CA PRO A 138 1.15 -20.99 1.57
C PRO A 138 -0.33 -20.65 1.30
N LEU A 139 -0.65 -20.32 0.05
CA LEU A 139 -2.01 -20.03 -0.42
C LEU A 139 -2.24 -20.71 -1.77
N GLU A 140 -3.39 -21.32 -1.90
CA GLU A 140 -3.84 -21.80 -3.20
C GLU A 140 -4.12 -20.60 -4.16
N PRO A 141 -3.98 -20.76 -5.48
CA PRO A 141 -4.18 -19.66 -6.43
C PRO A 141 -5.53 -18.96 -6.30
N VAL A 142 -6.59 -19.69 -5.97
CA VAL A 142 -7.93 -19.12 -5.77
C VAL A 142 -8.00 -18.28 -4.50
N GLU A 143 -7.35 -18.71 -3.43
CA GLU A 143 -7.26 -17.97 -2.16
C GLU A 143 -6.43 -16.70 -2.31
N ALA A 144 -5.29 -16.79 -2.99
CA ALA A 144 -4.43 -15.64 -3.29
C ALA A 144 -5.19 -14.58 -4.10
N LYS A 145 -5.98 -15.00 -5.10
CA LYS A 145 -6.81 -14.08 -5.91
C LYS A 145 -7.90 -13.42 -5.07
N ALA A 146 -8.58 -14.18 -4.21
CA ALA A 146 -9.64 -13.66 -3.34
C ALA A 146 -9.07 -12.65 -2.32
N LEU A 147 -7.94 -12.99 -1.68
CA LEU A 147 -7.24 -12.11 -0.75
C LEU A 147 -6.77 -10.83 -1.44
N HIS A 148 -6.19 -10.93 -2.65
CA HIS A 148 -5.78 -9.76 -3.42
C HIS A 148 -6.97 -8.82 -3.68
N ALA A 149 -8.12 -9.33 -4.12
CA ALA A 149 -9.32 -8.52 -4.36
C ALA A 149 -9.81 -7.82 -3.08
N THR A 150 -9.83 -8.53 -1.95
CA THR A 150 -10.22 -7.98 -0.65
C THR A 150 -9.27 -6.86 -0.21
N LEU A 151 -7.96 -7.07 -0.32
CA LEU A 151 -6.94 -6.07 0.04
C LEU A 151 -7.00 -4.86 -0.88
N THR A 152 -7.23 -5.04 -2.18
CA THR A 152 -7.38 -3.94 -3.14
C THR A 152 -8.58 -3.07 -2.78
N HIS A 153 -9.72 -3.67 -2.44
CA HIS A 153 -10.90 -2.95 -1.99
C HIS A 153 -10.64 -2.20 -0.67
N LEU A 154 -10.00 -2.84 0.30
CA LEU A 154 -9.61 -2.22 1.57
C LEU A 154 -8.70 -1.01 1.35
N VAL A 155 -7.67 -1.14 0.51
CA VAL A 155 -6.74 -0.03 0.20
C VAL A 155 -7.47 1.14 -0.44
N ALA A 156 -8.41 0.88 -1.36
CA ALA A 156 -9.22 1.94 -1.97
C ALA A 156 -10.06 2.68 -0.92
N GLY A 157 -10.75 1.96 -0.03
CA GLY A 157 -11.52 2.56 1.06
C GLY A 157 -10.68 3.38 2.03
N LEU A 158 -9.50 2.87 2.42
CA LEU A 158 -8.59 3.59 3.31
C LEU A 158 -8.03 4.86 2.67
N ARG A 159 -7.71 4.85 1.36
CA ARG A 159 -7.27 6.05 0.65
C ARG A 159 -8.34 7.14 0.67
N ASN A 160 -9.60 6.79 0.42
CA ASN A 160 -10.70 7.75 0.46
C ASN A 160 -10.86 8.36 1.86
N ALA A 161 -10.87 7.55 2.92
CA ALA A 161 -10.99 8.01 4.29
C ALA A 161 -9.85 8.99 4.69
N VAL A 162 -8.60 8.67 4.34
CA VAL A 162 -7.44 9.55 4.62
C VAL A 162 -7.54 10.87 3.84
N THR A 163 -8.10 10.86 2.62
CA THR A 163 -8.25 12.07 1.81
C THR A 163 -9.38 12.97 2.35
N GLU A 164 -10.47 12.39 2.82
CA GLU A 164 -11.58 13.09 3.43
C GLU A 164 -11.17 13.79 4.74
N ASP A 165 -10.43 13.09 5.62
CA ASP A 165 -9.88 13.67 6.85
C ASP A 165 -8.95 14.86 6.56
N ALA A 166 -8.04 14.73 5.58
CA ALA A 166 -7.14 15.81 5.19
C ALA A 166 -7.89 17.04 4.63
N SER A 167 -9.02 16.84 3.98
CA SER A 167 -9.86 17.92 3.44
C SER A 167 -10.62 18.63 4.57
N ALA A 168 -11.14 17.89 5.54
CA ALA A 168 -11.85 18.43 6.71
C ALA A 168 -10.93 19.28 7.59
N ASP A 169 -9.70 18.81 7.83
CA ASP A 169 -8.69 19.57 8.60
C ASP A 169 -8.28 20.86 7.88
N ALA A 170 -8.16 20.85 6.55
CA ALA A 170 -7.86 22.03 5.75
C ALA A 170 -8.99 23.08 5.81
N GLU A 171 -10.25 22.67 5.75
CA GLU A 171 -11.40 23.56 5.89
C GLU A 171 -11.54 24.16 7.31
N ALA A 172 -11.25 23.36 8.35
CA ALA A 172 -11.25 23.83 9.73
C ALA A 172 -10.19 24.92 10.00
N LEU A 173 -9.01 24.78 9.40
CA LEU A 173 -7.93 25.77 9.50
C LEU A 173 -8.26 27.10 8.81
N VAL A 174 -9.00 27.07 7.69
CA VAL A 174 -9.41 28.26 6.95
C VAL A 174 -10.55 29.00 7.67
N SER A 175 -11.48 28.29 8.30
CA SER A 175 -12.63 28.86 9.02
C SER A 175 -12.29 29.41 10.40
N GLY A 176 -11.18 29.00 11.01
CA GLY A 176 -10.72 29.48 12.35
C GLY A 176 -9.88 30.75 12.32
N SER A 177 -9.66 31.37 11.14
CA SER A 177 -8.78 32.55 10.97
C SER A 177 -9.52 33.87 10.71
N THR A 178 -10.79 34.00 11.18
CA THR A 178 -11.58 35.24 11.02
C THR A 178 -11.80 35.95 12.36
#